data_3a9d03c328d519bedbfe10ebd3f9cb44
#
_entry.id   3a9d03c328d519bedbfe10ebd3f9cb44
#
_cell.length_a   1.000
_cell.length_b   1.000
_cell.length_c   1.000
_cell.angle_alpha   90.00
_cell.angle_beta   90.00
_cell.angle_gamma   90.00
#
_symmetry.space_group_name_H-M   'P 1'
#
loop_
_entity.id
_entity.type
_entity.pdbx_description
1 polymer ?
#
loop_
_entity_poly.entity_id
_entity_poly.type
_entity_poly.pdbx_seq_one_letter_code
_entity_poly.pdbx_strand_id
1 'polypeptide(L)'
;PSRSVFASAIALALMALPSLAQEGGNSALMDKSLAAGWKASFVCSDTFVAGMDLNTLEDNDLDGIYTDYRRAYDQLPEARIDLSEQTVSVLYDPSMPPRIAAYRPGFGCTQLPAGADETMIGYLPRFAAWPDVTGEDRGSAIGSNVQVSLRTEEAERLDIPVSFAFDERTYGNGTRTSAVVVVKDGQIVAERYARGIDHETPQRTWSAAKSITATVIGAGLPSIQHRR
;
A
#
# COMPACT_ATOMS: atom_id res chain seq x y z
N PRO A 1 77.93 3.91 27.46
CA PRO A 1 77.19 2.78 27.14
C PRO A 1 75.75 3.13 26.78
N SER A 2 75.54 3.13 25.48
CA SER A 2 74.29 3.35 24.83
C SER A 2 73.49 2.03 24.72
N ARG A 3 72.27 1.96 25.06
CA ARG A 3 71.37 0.89 24.73
C ARG A 3 70.09 1.48 24.09
N SER A 4 70.00 1.23 22.81
CA SER A 4 68.90 0.74 21.99
C SER A 4 67.48 1.00 22.49
N VAL A 5 66.80 1.88 21.80
CA VAL A 5 65.34 1.96 21.69
C VAL A 5 64.99 1.89 20.23
N PHE A 6 64.78 0.70 19.71
CA PHE A 6 64.12 0.45 18.43
C PHE A 6 63.43 -0.90 18.55
N ALA A 7 62.13 -0.87 18.82
CA ALA A 7 61.16 -1.92 18.46
C ALA A 7 59.81 -1.56 19.12
N SER A 8 58.91 -0.92 18.42
CA SER A 8 57.44 -1.01 18.62
C SER A 8 56.73 0.04 17.77
N ALA A 9 56.70 -0.14 16.47
CA ALA A 9 55.89 0.69 15.62
C ALA A 9 55.44 -0.04 14.34
N ILE A 10 55.12 -1.34 14.40
CA ILE A 10 54.56 -2.10 13.24
C ILE A 10 53.48 -3.07 13.72
N ALA A 11 52.53 -2.64 14.47
CA ALA A 11 51.40 -3.51 14.83
C ALA A 11 50.01 -2.80 14.83
N LEU A 12 49.89 -1.64 14.18
CA LEU A 12 48.58 -0.92 14.19
C LEU A 12 47.98 -0.64 12.83
N ALA A 13 48.38 -1.31 11.78
CA ALA A 13 47.91 -1.00 10.43
C ALA A 13 47.09 -2.12 9.75
N LEU A 14 46.61 -3.16 10.44
CA LEU A 14 45.93 -4.30 9.82
C LEU A 14 44.51 -4.60 10.37
N MET A 15 43.87 -3.72 11.06
CA MET A 15 42.51 -3.96 11.56
C MET A 15 41.42 -2.99 11.05
N ALA A 16 41.62 -2.34 9.91
CA ALA A 16 40.64 -1.34 9.42
C ALA A 16 40.06 -1.62 8.04
N LEU A 17 39.89 -2.87 7.61
CA LEU A 17 39.40 -3.15 6.26
C LEU A 17 38.24 -4.19 6.11
N PRO A 18 37.36 -4.49 7.07
CA PRO A 18 36.15 -5.23 6.72
C PRO A 18 34.85 -4.42 6.76
N SER A 19 34.81 -3.14 7.15
CA SER A 19 33.52 -2.50 7.39
C SER A 19 32.78 -2.00 6.13
N LEU A 20 33.46 -1.61 5.09
CA LEU A 20 32.80 -1.05 3.89
C LEU A 20 32.09 -2.08 3.02
N ALA A 21 32.57 -3.31 2.97
CA ALA A 21 31.92 -4.37 2.20
C ALA A 21 30.66 -4.91 2.91
N GLN A 22 30.62 -4.83 4.22
CA GLN A 22 29.51 -5.30 5.06
C GLN A 22 28.36 -4.30 5.08
N GLU A 23 28.65 -3.00 5.06
CA GLU A 23 27.63 -1.95 4.95
C GLU A 23 26.90 -1.99 3.60
N GLY A 24 27.61 -2.19 2.49
CA GLY A 24 27.01 -2.32 1.16
C GLY A 24 26.13 -3.57 1.02
N GLY A 25 26.55 -4.70 1.61
CA GLY A 25 25.78 -5.93 1.61
C GLY A 25 24.49 -5.84 2.44
N ASN A 26 24.57 -5.23 3.62
CA ASN A 26 23.42 -5.01 4.48
C ASN A 26 22.41 -4.03 3.87
N SER A 27 22.86 -2.99 3.17
CA SER A 27 21.99 -2.07 2.46
C SER A 27 21.22 -2.78 1.34
N ALA A 28 21.91 -3.56 0.48
CA ALA A 28 21.26 -4.28 -0.60
C ALA A 28 20.23 -5.33 -0.13
N LEU A 29 20.53 -6.03 0.96
CA LEU A 29 19.58 -6.96 1.59
C LEU A 29 18.38 -6.24 2.17
N MET A 30 18.61 -5.09 2.80
CA MET A 30 17.53 -4.24 3.33
C MET A 30 16.62 -3.75 2.18
N ASP A 31 17.19 -3.24 1.09
CA ASP A 31 16.44 -2.76 -0.06
C ASP A 31 15.56 -3.87 -0.67
N LYS A 32 16.10 -5.09 -0.81
CA LYS A 32 15.32 -6.26 -1.24
C LYS A 32 14.21 -6.61 -0.24
N SER A 33 14.49 -6.56 1.05
CA SER A 33 13.49 -6.83 2.08
C SER A 33 12.35 -5.80 2.06
N LEU A 34 12.68 -4.51 1.86
CA LEU A 34 11.68 -3.44 1.75
C LEU A 34 10.84 -3.59 0.48
N ALA A 35 11.47 -3.83 -0.66
CA ALA A 35 10.79 -4.06 -1.93
C ALA A 35 9.88 -5.31 -1.88
N ALA A 36 10.34 -6.41 -1.26
CA ALA A 36 9.54 -7.62 -1.08
C ALA A 36 8.34 -7.38 -0.14
N GLY A 37 8.54 -6.60 0.91
CA GLY A 37 7.45 -6.19 1.78
C GLY A 37 6.41 -5.33 1.06
N TRP A 38 6.85 -4.40 0.24
CA TRP A 38 5.99 -3.63 -0.66
C TRP A 38 5.17 -4.58 -1.54
N LYS A 39 5.82 -5.47 -2.32
CA LYS A 39 5.14 -6.42 -3.20
C LYS A 39 4.13 -7.29 -2.44
N ALA A 40 4.52 -7.87 -1.30
CA ALA A 40 3.64 -8.71 -0.51
C ALA A 40 2.39 -7.97 -0.02
N SER A 41 2.55 -6.73 0.48
CA SER A 41 1.44 -5.93 1.02
C SER A 41 0.45 -5.51 -0.06
N PHE A 42 0.95 -5.11 -1.23
CA PHE A 42 0.11 -4.68 -2.33
C PHE A 42 -0.66 -5.86 -2.92
N VAL A 43 0.05 -6.95 -3.27
CA VAL A 43 -0.60 -8.17 -3.79
C VAL A 43 -1.65 -8.70 -2.82
N CYS A 44 -1.38 -8.68 -1.51
CA CYS A 44 -2.36 -9.09 -0.51
C CYS A 44 -3.60 -8.19 -0.53
N SER A 45 -3.43 -6.87 -0.51
CA SER A 45 -4.56 -5.94 -0.47
C SER A 45 -5.42 -6.02 -1.73
N ASP A 46 -4.77 -6.11 -2.88
CA ASP A 46 -5.49 -6.12 -4.15
C ASP A 46 -6.19 -7.47 -4.40
N THR A 47 -5.56 -8.58 -3.96
CA THR A 47 -6.18 -9.90 -4.05
C THR A 47 -7.36 -10.07 -3.09
N PHE A 48 -7.16 -9.74 -1.79
CA PHE A 48 -8.14 -10.11 -0.76
C PHE A 48 -9.08 -8.97 -0.34
N VAL A 49 -8.77 -7.71 -0.67
CA VAL A 49 -9.61 -6.56 -0.34
C VAL A 49 -10.25 -5.97 -1.58
N ALA A 50 -9.48 -5.70 -2.63
CA ALA A 50 -9.99 -5.08 -3.86
C ALA A 50 -10.55 -6.09 -4.87
N GLY A 51 -10.13 -7.36 -4.82
CA GLY A 51 -10.55 -8.38 -5.79
C GLY A 51 -10.02 -8.12 -7.20
N MET A 52 -8.90 -7.41 -7.32
CA MET A 52 -8.28 -7.08 -8.61
C MET A 52 -7.55 -8.30 -9.19
N ASP A 53 -7.46 -8.35 -10.52
CA ASP A 53 -6.59 -9.31 -11.19
C ASP A 53 -5.10 -8.88 -11.12
N LEU A 54 -4.20 -9.88 -11.16
CA LEU A 54 -2.77 -9.64 -10.99
C LEU A 54 -2.14 -8.79 -12.10
N ASN A 55 -2.69 -8.79 -13.32
CA ASN A 55 -2.15 -7.98 -14.41
C ASN A 55 -2.46 -6.49 -14.17
N THR A 56 -3.68 -6.19 -13.73
CA THR A 56 -4.07 -4.83 -13.35
C THR A 56 -3.22 -4.31 -12.21
N LEU A 57 -2.88 -5.17 -11.24
CA LEU A 57 -2.04 -4.86 -10.11
C LEU A 57 -0.61 -4.48 -10.50
N GLU A 58 0.05 -5.29 -11.35
CA GLU A 58 1.42 -5.02 -11.81
C GLU A 58 1.51 -3.66 -12.50
N ASP A 59 0.55 -3.36 -13.36
CA ASP A 59 0.55 -2.13 -14.14
C ASP A 59 0.19 -0.88 -13.33
N ASN A 60 -0.64 -0.99 -12.32
CA ASN A 60 -1.17 0.16 -11.58
C ASN A 60 -0.44 0.40 -10.27
N ASP A 61 -0.44 -0.59 -9.38
CA ASP A 61 0.00 -0.40 -8.00
C ASP A 61 1.47 -0.76 -7.78
N LEU A 62 1.97 -1.80 -8.42
CA LEU A 62 3.34 -2.25 -8.22
C LEU A 62 4.36 -1.41 -8.99
N ASP A 63 3.98 -0.86 -10.15
CA ASP A 63 4.84 0.07 -10.91
C ASP A 63 5.13 1.38 -10.15
N GLY A 64 4.32 1.72 -9.15
CA GLY A 64 4.47 2.91 -8.31
C GLY A 64 5.54 2.82 -7.22
N ILE A 65 6.37 1.78 -7.18
CA ILE A 65 7.45 1.69 -6.19
C ILE A 65 8.46 2.84 -6.35
N TYR A 66 8.96 3.37 -5.23
CA TYR A 66 9.98 4.42 -5.24
C TYR A 66 11.22 4.01 -6.04
N THR A 67 11.75 4.94 -6.82
CA THR A 67 12.89 4.75 -7.73
C THR A 67 14.10 4.12 -7.05
N ASP A 68 14.36 4.47 -5.79
CA ASP A 68 15.48 3.94 -5.00
C ASP A 68 15.40 2.42 -4.79
N TYR A 69 14.18 1.86 -4.76
CA TYR A 69 13.94 0.43 -4.56
C TYR A 69 13.65 -0.32 -5.85
N ARG A 70 13.48 0.36 -6.98
CA ARG A 70 13.11 -0.25 -8.27
C ARG A 70 14.07 -1.36 -8.67
N ARG A 71 15.37 -1.13 -8.57
CA ARG A 71 16.39 -2.13 -8.89
C ARG A 71 16.30 -3.39 -8.01
N ALA A 72 15.96 -3.22 -6.74
CA ALA A 72 15.77 -4.35 -5.83
C ALA A 72 14.47 -5.10 -6.15
N TYR A 73 13.40 -4.36 -6.46
CA TYR A 73 12.11 -4.90 -6.86
C TYR A 73 12.19 -5.76 -8.12
N ASP A 74 12.87 -5.30 -9.15
CA ASP A 74 13.02 -6.01 -10.43
C ASP A 74 13.77 -7.35 -10.32
N GLN A 75 14.45 -7.59 -9.19
CA GLN A 75 15.13 -8.85 -8.88
C GLN A 75 14.28 -9.82 -8.04
N LEU A 76 13.09 -9.41 -7.62
CA LEU A 76 12.22 -10.25 -6.79
C LEU A 76 11.50 -11.30 -7.64
N PRO A 77 11.33 -12.50 -7.11
CA PRO A 77 10.46 -13.49 -7.73
C PRO A 77 9.00 -13.05 -7.66
N GLU A 78 8.14 -13.81 -8.34
CA GLU A 78 6.70 -13.70 -8.22
C GLU A 78 6.25 -13.89 -6.78
N ALA A 79 5.18 -13.16 -6.40
CA ALA A 79 4.55 -13.33 -5.11
C ALA A 79 3.83 -14.69 -5.06
N ARG A 80 4.02 -15.44 -3.97
CA ARG A 80 3.24 -16.64 -3.70
C ARG A 80 1.99 -16.25 -2.93
N ILE A 81 0.82 -16.54 -3.51
CA ILE A 81 -0.49 -16.32 -2.90
C ILE A 81 -1.00 -17.65 -2.36
N ASP A 82 -1.35 -17.69 -1.09
CA ASP A 82 -2.06 -18.79 -0.47
C ASP A 82 -3.50 -18.36 -0.16
N LEU A 83 -4.44 -18.85 -0.97
CA LEU A 83 -5.86 -18.49 -0.83
C LEU A 83 -6.50 -19.11 0.41
N SER A 84 -6.00 -20.27 0.88
CA SER A 84 -6.55 -20.95 2.05
C SER A 84 -6.15 -20.28 3.35
N GLU A 85 -4.88 -19.90 3.47
CA GLU A 85 -4.36 -19.16 4.63
C GLU A 85 -4.54 -17.64 4.50
N GLN A 86 -4.99 -17.17 3.32
CA GLN A 86 -5.16 -15.76 3.00
C GLN A 86 -3.87 -14.96 3.22
N THR A 87 -2.75 -15.49 2.73
CA THR A 87 -1.42 -14.88 2.85
C THR A 87 -0.77 -14.66 1.50
N VAL A 88 0.12 -13.69 1.47
CA VAL A 88 1.03 -13.45 0.34
C VAL A 88 2.46 -13.40 0.86
N SER A 89 3.35 -14.15 0.22
CA SER A 89 4.75 -14.17 0.59
C SER A 89 5.67 -13.89 -0.61
N VAL A 90 6.74 -13.14 -0.36
CA VAL A 90 7.76 -12.79 -1.37
C VAL A 90 9.14 -13.10 -0.82
N LEU A 91 9.84 -14.04 -1.45
CA LEU A 91 11.22 -14.38 -1.11
C LEU A 91 12.15 -13.29 -1.62
N TYR A 92 13.04 -12.80 -0.78
CA TYR A 92 14.01 -11.77 -1.16
C TYR A 92 15.47 -12.21 -0.96
N ASP A 93 15.68 -13.23 -0.13
CA ASP A 93 16.99 -13.86 0.10
C ASP A 93 16.78 -15.31 0.55
N PRO A 94 17.56 -16.28 0.01
CA PRO A 94 17.42 -17.70 0.37
C PRO A 94 17.76 -18.02 1.83
N SER A 95 18.51 -17.17 2.52
CA SER A 95 18.91 -17.36 3.91
C SER A 95 17.93 -16.73 4.91
N MET A 96 16.92 -16.01 4.40
CA MET A 96 15.95 -15.28 5.23
C MET A 96 14.53 -15.79 5.01
N PRO A 97 13.67 -15.76 6.03
CA PRO A 97 12.24 -15.96 5.82
C PRO A 97 11.69 -14.95 4.78
N PRO A 98 10.71 -15.34 3.96
CA PRO A 98 10.10 -14.41 3.02
C PRO A 98 9.42 -13.25 3.75
N ARG A 99 9.17 -12.14 3.04
CA ARG A 99 8.25 -11.12 3.54
C ARG A 99 6.83 -11.62 3.38
N ILE A 100 6.04 -11.52 4.43
CA ILE A 100 4.69 -12.06 4.48
C ILE A 100 3.70 -10.94 4.78
N ALA A 101 2.61 -10.90 4.03
CA ALA A 101 1.41 -10.15 4.34
C ALA A 101 0.24 -11.11 4.55
N ALA A 102 -0.52 -10.93 5.61
CA ALA A 102 -1.67 -11.76 5.97
C ALA A 102 -2.95 -10.93 5.96
N TYR A 103 -3.96 -11.40 5.26
CA TYR A 103 -5.29 -10.80 5.28
C TYR A 103 -6.04 -11.18 6.55
N ARG A 104 -6.76 -10.24 7.10
CA ARG A 104 -7.63 -10.42 8.26
C ARG A 104 -8.97 -9.76 8.00
N PRO A 105 -10.08 -10.51 8.07
CA PRO A 105 -11.41 -9.94 7.91
C PRO A 105 -11.61 -8.71 8.82
N GLY A 106 -12.12 -7.62 8.25
CA GLY A 106 -12.34 -6.36 8.94
C GLY A 106 -11.13 -5.46 9.19
N PHE A 107 -9.88 -5.99 9.04
CA PHE A 107 -8.65 -5.21 9.20
C PHE A 107 -7.87 -5.02 7.89
N GLY A 108 -8.18 -5.81 6.85
CA GLY A 108 -7.38 -5.85 5.64
C GLY A 108 -6.06 -6.59 5.82
N CYS A 109 -5.09 -6.30 4.99
CA CYS A 109 -3.79 -6.94 4.99
C CYS A 109 -2.81 -6.32 6.00
N THR A 110 -2.11 -7.15 6.73
CA THR A 110 -1.05 -6.76 7.68
C THR A 110 0.26 -7.39 7.25
N GLN A 111 1.27 -6.56 7.07
CA GLN A 111 2.63 -7.05 6.83
C GLN A 111 3.24 -7.53 8.14
N LEU A 112 3.81 -8.74 8.14
CA LEU A 112 4.56 -9.26 9.28
C LEU A 112 5.93 -8.55 9.39
N PRO A 113 6.51 -8.49 10.60
CA PRO A 113 7.88 -8.00 10.77
C PRO A 113 8.89 -8.72 9.88
N ALA A 114 9.96 -8.04 9.48
CA ALA A 114 11.04 -8.69 8.75
C ALA A 114 11.67 -9.80 9.60
N GLY A 115 11.88 -10.98 8.99
CA GLY A 115 12.39 -12.15 9.69
C GLY A 115 11.33 -12.97 10.43
N ALA A 116 10.08 -12.53 10.48
CA ALA A 116 8.98 -13.34 11.02
C ALA A 116 8.57 -14.42 10.01
N ASP A 117 8.13 -15.54 10.55
CA ASP A 117 7.51 -16.63 9.82
C ASP A 117 5.98 -16.66 10.00
N GLU A 118 5.33 -17.61 9.37
CA GLU A 118 3.87 -17.76 9.40
C GLU A 118 3.28 -17.99 10.81
N THR A 119 4.07 -18.45 11.78
CA THR A 119 3.60 -18.67 13.16
C THR A 119 3.14 -17.37 13.81
N MET A 120 3.69 -16.23 13.39
CA MET A 120 3.29 -14.90 13.87
C MET A 120 1.84 -14.55 13.53
N ILE A 121 1.25 -15.16 12.50
CA ILE A 121 -0.14 -14.91 12.11
C ILE A 121 -1.11 -15.24 13.25
N GLY A 122 -0.80 -16.29 14.03
CA GLY A 122 -1.60 -16.69 15.19
C GLY A 122 -1.67 -15.64 16.31
N TYR A 123 -0.72 -14.72 16.37
CA TYR A 123 -0.69 -13.63 17.36
C TYR A 123 -1.36 -12.34 16.88
N LEU A 124 -1.75 -12.27 15.61
CA LEU A 124 -2.43 -11.07 15.10
C LEU A 124 -3.83 -10.94 15.71
N PRO A 125 -4.27 -9.74 16.10
CA PRO A 125 -5.61 -9.51 16.61
C PRO A 125 -6.66 -9.97 15.60
N ARG A 126 -7.70 -10.61 16.06
CA ARG A 126 -8.87 -11.01 15.27
C ARG A 126 -10.12 -10.35 15.86
N PHE A 127 -11.01 -9.86 15.02
CA PHE A 127 -12.35 -9.51 15.47
C PHE A 127 -13.17 -10.77 15.72
N ALA A 128 -13.89 -10.82 16.84
CA ALA A 128 -14.79 -11.93 17.15
C ALA A 128 -15.98 -11.97 16.18
N ALA A 129 -16.49 -10.82 15.81
CA ALA A 129 -17.43 -10.59 14.71
C ALA A 129 -17.41 -9.09 14.38
N TRP A 130 -17.41 -8.76 13.10
CA TRP A 130 -17.81 -7.44 12.65
C TRP A 130 -19.33 -7.39 12.78
N PRO A 131 -19.93 -6.32 13.34
CA PRO A 131 -21.37 -6.18 13.28
C PRO A 131 -21.80 -6.38 11.83
N ASP A 132 -22.73 -7.29 11.60
CA ASP A 132 -23.27 -7.51 10.27
C ASP A 132 -24.01 -6.23 9.86
N VAL A 133 -23.26 -5.31 9.26
CA VAL A 133 -23.85 -4.16 8.56
C VAL A 133 -24.44 -4.76 7.29
N THR A 134 -25.67 -5.26 7.43
CA THR A 134 -26.44 -5.79 6.32
C THR A 134 -26.45 -4.77 5.20
N GLY A 135 -26.35 -5.27 3.97
CA GLY A 135 -26.04 -4.49 2.76
C GLY A 135 -26.91 -3.28 2.45
N GLU A 136 -27.98 -3.05 3.19
CA GLU A 136 -28.79 -1.83 3.11
C GLU A 136 -28.09 -0.58 3.64
N ASP A 137 -27.15 -0.73 4.60
CA ASP A 137 -26.41 0.40 5.16
C ASP A 137 -25.10 0.73 4.41
N ARG A 138 -24.58 -0.16 3.58
CA ARG A 138 -23.35 0.10 2.83
C ARG A 138 -23.50 1.10 1.69
N GLY A 139 -24.70 1.21 1.12
CA GLY A 139 -25.00 2.14 0.03
C GLY A 139 -25.68 3.42 0.47
N SER A 140 -26.28 3.40 1.67
CA SER A 140 -27.20 4.45 2.12
C SER A 140 -26.52 5.73 2.61
N ALA A 141 -25.30 5.64 3.15
CA ALA A 141 -24.66 6.83 3.73
C ALA A 141 -24.22 7.88 2.69
N ILE A 142 -23.96 7.45 1.46
CA ILE A 142 -23.67 8.36 0.35
C ILE A 142 -24.80 8.30 -0.69
N GLY A 143 -25.47 7.15 -0.86
CA GLY A 143 -26.42 6.91 -1.94
C GLY A 143 -27.81 7.49 -1.74
N SER A 144 -28.29 7.66 -0.52
CA SER A 144 -29.69 8.08 -0.31
C SER A 144 -29.93 9.59 -0.49
N ASN A 145 -28.88 10.41 -0.47
CA ASN A 145 -28.99 11.87 -0.63
C ASN A 145 -28.19 12.44 -1.80
N VAL A 146 -27.41 11.63 -2.49
CA VAL A 146 -26.68 12.05 -3.68
C VAL A 146 -27.46 11.60 -4.91
N GLN A 147 -28.27 12.50 -5.47
CA GLN A 147 -28.90 12.26 -6.76
C GLN A 147 -27.84 12.34 -7.85
N VAL A 148 -27.66 11.23 -8.58
CA VAL A 148 -26.83 11.22 -9.78
C VAL A 148 -27.61 11.89 -10.90
N SER A 149 -27.35 13.15 -11.15
CA SER A 149 -27.92 13.90 -12.26
C SER A 149 -26.97 13.88 -13.45
N LEU A 150 -26.88 12.71 -14.13
CA LEU A 150 -25.96 12.50 -15.25
C LEU A 150 -26.36 13.15 -16.58
N ARG A 151 -27.42 13.99 -16.60
CA ARG A 151 -27.97 14.60 -17.82
C ARG A 151 -28.25 16.08 -17.68
N THR A 152 -27.33 16.82 -17.12
CA THR A 152 -27.43 18.27 -17.08
C THR A 152 -26.45 18.87 -18.09
N GLU A 153 -26.74 20.08 -18.59
CA GLU A 153 -25.81 20.91 -19.37
C GLU A 153 -24.43 21.02 -18.67
N GLU A 154 -24.41 20.87 -17.36
CA GLU A 154 -23.21 20.88 -16.53
C GLU A 154 -22.40 19.58 -16.66
N ALA A 155 -23.03 18.44 -16.75
CA ALA A 155 -22.38 17.15 -17.01
C ALA A 155 -21.69 17.17 -18.38
N GLU A 156 -22.34 17.74 -19.40
CA GLU A 156 -21.74 17.89 -20.75
C GLU A 156 -20.53 18.82 -20.74
N ARG A 157 -20.55 19.89 -19.94
CA ARG A 157 -19.40 20.81 -19.77
C ARG A 157 -18.24 20.15 -19.05
N LEU A 158 -18.50 19.17 -18.19
CA LEU A 158 -17.48 18.46 -17.42
C LEU A 158 -16.89 17.26 -18.17
N ASP A 159 -17.52 16.80 -19.25
CA ASP A 159 -17.04 15.63 -19.99
C ASP A 159 -15.61 15.79 -20.49
N ILE A 160 -15.27 16.95 -21.07
CA ILE A 160 -13.91 17.24 -21.55
C ILE A 160 -12.90 17.32 -20.40
N PRO A 161 -13.11 18.15 -19.34
CA PRO A 161 -12.18 18.19 -18.21
C PRO A 161 -12.00 16.84 -17.53
N VAL A 162 -13.05 16.05 -17.38
CA VAL A 162 -12.97 14.70 -16.79
C VAL A 162 -12.19 13.76 -17.70
N SER A 163 -12.35 13.88 -19.04
CA SER A 163 -11.60 13.04 -19.97
C SER A 163 -10.09 13.27 -19.90
N PHE A 164 -9.67 14.49 -19.61
CA PHE A 164 -8.23 14.82 -19.44
C PHE A 164 -7.61 14.10 -18.26
N ALA A 165 -8.38 13.71 -17.25
CA ALA A 165 -7.86 12.93 -16.13
C ALA A 165 -7.44 11.49 -16.56
N PHE A 166 -7.99 10.99 -17.67
CA PHE A 166 -7.75 9.63 -18.16
C PHE A 166 -6.91 9.58 -19.44
N ASP A 167 -6.37 10.72 -19.93
CA ASP A 167 -5.62 10.79 -21.18
C ASP A 167 -4.12 10.45 -21.03
N GLU A 168 -3.67 10.18 -19.80
CA GLU A 168 -2.30 9.82 -19.43
C GLU A 168 -1.24 10.87 -19.81
N ARG A 169 -1.65 12.10 -20.13
CA ARG A 169 -0.78 13.19 -20.61
C ARG A 169 -0.99 14.51 -19.90
N THR A 170 -2.24 14.96 -19.75
CA THR A 170 -2.57 16.30 -19.24
C THR A 170 -2.03 16.54 -17.85
N TYR A 171 -2.05 15.53 -16.99
CA TYR A 171 -1.52 15.60 -15.62
C TYR A 171 -0.16 14.92 -15.44
N GLY A 172 0.50 14.60 -16.55
CA GLY A 172 1.81 13.97 -16.60
C GLY A 172 1.80 12.64 -17.32
N ASN A 173 2.92 12.29 -17.95
CA ASN A 173 3.06 11.01 -18.63
C ASN A 173 3.02 9.86 -17.62
N GLY A 174 2.24 8.84 -17.93
CA GLY A 174 2.10 7.65 -17.08
C GLY A 174 1.19 7.84 -15.88
N THR A 175 0.38 8.93 -15.82
CA THR A 175 -0.70 9.05 -14.82
C THR A 175 -1.74 7.97 -15.07
N ARG A 176 -2.19 7.34 -13.98
CA ARG A 176 -3.18 6.24 -14.01
C ARG A 176 -4.34 6.59 -13.09
N THR A 177 -5.27 7.35 -13.63
CA THR A 177 -6.49 7.72 -12.91
C THR A 177 -7.45 6.55 -12.89
N SER A 178 -7.82 6.07 -11.72
CA SER A 178 -8.78 4.99 -11.54
C SER A 178 -10.23 5.48 -11.52
N ALA A 179 -10.49 6.62 -10.88
CA ALA A 179 -11.83 7.18 -10.73
C ALA A 179 -11.81 8.71 -10.65
N VAL A 180 -12.83 9.34 -11.19
CA VAL A 180 -13.12 10.77 -10.99
C VAL A 180 -14.59 10.91 -10.65
N VAL A 181 -14.88 11.61 -9.55
CA VAL A 181 -16.23 12.01 -9.15
C VAL A 181 -16.25 13.50 -8.88
N VAL A 182 -17.17 14.22 -9.49
CA VAL A 182 -17.39 15.65 -9.24
C VAL A 182 -18.71 15.84 -8.56
N VAL A 183 -18.68 16.44 -7.37
CA VAL A 183 -19.86 16.75 -6.57
C VAL A 183 -20.05 18.26 -6.51
N LYS A 184 -21.25 18.74 -6.83
CA LYS A 184 -21.64 20.12 -6.71
C LYS A 184 -23.01 20.23 -6.04
N ASP A 185 -23.11 21.09 -5.05
CA ASP A 185 -24.35 21.32 -4.28
C ASP A 185 -24.96 20.02 -3.73
N GLY A 186 -24.10 19.07 -3.32
CA GLY A 186 -24.52 17.76 -2.80
C GLY A 186 -24.97 16.75 -3.87
N GLN A 187 -24.78 17.07 -5.15
CA GLN A 187 -25.13 16.17 -6.26
C GLN A 187 -23.89 15.72 -7.03
N ILE A 188 -23.85 14.46 -7.46
CA ILE A 188 -22.84 13.99 -8.41
C ILE A 188 -23.20 14.53 -9.80
N VAL A 189 -22.37 15.43 -10.32
CA VAL A 189 -22.55 16.06 -11.63
C VAL A 189 -21.66 15.42 -12.71
N ALA A 190 -20.62 14.71 -12.33
CA ALA A 190 -19.82 13.86 -13.24
C ALA A 190 -19.20 12.69 -12.46
N GLU A 191 -19.16 11.53 -13.11
CA GLU A 191 -18.59 10.32 -12.56
C GLU A 191 -18.02 9.47 -13.70
N ARG A 192 -16.76 9.05 -13.56
CA ARG A 192 -16.09 8.22 -14.56
C ARG A 192 -15.06 7.32 -13.89
N TYR A 193 -14.94 6.10 -14.39
CA TYR A 193 -14.03 5.06 -13.90
C TYR A 193 -13.16 4.54 -15.04
N ALA A 194 -11.95 4.11 -14.71
CA ALA A 194 -11.08 3.38 -15.62
C ALA A 194 -11.65 1.99 -15.91
N ARG A 195 -11.13 1.36 -16.96
CA ARG A 195 -11.56 0.00 -17.33
C ARG A 195 -11.31 -0.97 -16.18
N GLY A 196 -12.33 -1.74 -15.82
CA GLY A 196 -12.26 -2.72 -14.73
C GLY A 196 -12.45 -2.13 -13.32
N ILE A 197 -12.73 -0.84 -13.23
CA ILE A 197 -13.01 -0.12 -11.97
C ILE A 197 -14.45 0.38 -12.02
N ASP A 198 -15.13 0.37 -10.88
CA ASP A 198 -16.48 0.93 -10.70
C ASP A 198 -16.61 1.61 -9.33
N HIS A 199 -17.83 2.03 -9.00
CA HIS A 199 -18.14 2.75 -7.75
C HIS A 199 -18.01 1.87 -6.49
N GLU A 200 -18.00 0.55 -6.63
CA GLU A 200 -17.85 -0.40 -5.53
C GLU A 200 -16.39 -0.89 -5.38
N THR A 201 -15.55 -0.62 -6.38
CA THR A 201 -14.15 -1.07 -6.36
C THR A 201 -13.38 -0.34 -5.27
N PRO A 202 -12.84 -1.03 -4.25
CA PRO A 202 -12.03 -0.43 -3.21
C PRO A 202 -10.79 0.27 -3.79
N GLN A 203 -10.59 1.51 -3.39
CA GLN A 203 -9.49 2.34 -3.86
C GLN A 203 -8.42 2.51 -2.79
N ARG A 204 -7.16 2.50 -3.18
CA ARG A 204 -6.06 2.83 -2.28
C ARG A 204 -6.02 4.33 -2.04
N THR A 205 -6.20 4.72 -0.81
CA THR A 205 -6.38 6.14 -0.45
C THR A 205 -5.10 6.86 -0.07
N TRP A 206 -3.99 6.15 0.14
CA TRP A 206 -2.74 6.73 0.60
C TRP A 206 -2.96 7.72 1.76
N SER A 207 -2.38 8.90 1.69
CA SER A 207 -2.53 9.92 2.74
C SER A 207 -3.92 10.56 2.83
N ALA A 208 -4.81 10.35 1.87
CA ALA A 208 -6.22 10.73 2.03
C ALA A 208 -6.88 10.01 3.22
N ALA A 209 -6.37 8.84 3.61
CA ALA A 209 -6.76 8.15 4.84
C ALA A 209 -6.64 9.02 6.09
N LYS A 210 -5.72 9.99 6.14
CA LYS A 210 -5.59 10.94 7.27
C LYS A 210 -6.80 11.85 7.38
N SER A 211 -7.30 12.34 6.25
CA SER A 211 -8.51 13.16 6.20
C SER A 211 -9.75 12.36 6.58
N ILE A 212 -9.85 11.12 6.12
CA ILE A 212 -10.92 10.19 6.52
C ILE A 212 -10.88 9.96 8.03
N THR A 213 -9.71 9.66 8.58
CA THR A 213 -9.51 9.47 10.03
C THR A 213 -9.91 10.71 10.82
N ALA A 214 -9.50 11.90 10.38
CA ALA A 214 -9.88 13.15 11.03
C ALA A 214 -11.40 13.37 11.03
N THR A 215 -12.06 13.04 9.93
CA THR A 215 -13.54 13.12 9.81
C THR A 215 -14.22 12.16 10.78
N VAL A 216 -13.76 10.91 10.86
CA VAL A 216 -14.30 9.89 11.78
C VAL A 216 -14.12 10.33 13.24
N ILE A 217 -12.94 10.83 13.61
CA ILE A 217 -12.70 11.38 14.95
C ILE A 217 -13.63 12.57 15.22
N GLY A 218 -13.74 13.50 14.28
CA GLY A 218 -14.62 14.66 14.39
C GLY A 218 -16.07 14.27 14.61
N ALA A 219 -16.57 13.28 13.88
CA ALA A 219 -17.94 12.75 14.06
C ALA A 219 -18.15 12.08 15.44
N GLY A 220 -17.09 11.50 16.04
CA GLY A 220 -17.15 10.89 17.38
C GLY A 220 -17.16 11.89 18.54
N LEU A 221 -16.65 13.10 18.36
CA LEU A 221 -16.50 14.08 19.45
C LEU A 221 -17.83 14.49 20.13
N PRO A 222 -18.93 14.73 19.42
CA PRO A 222 -20.20 15.07 20.06
C PRO A 222 -20.72 13.97 21.01
N SER A 223 -20.50 12.71 20.67
CA SER A 223 -20.91 11.58 21.50
C SER A 223 -20.10 11.45 22.79
N ILE A 224 -18.88 11.97 22.83
CA ILE A 224 -18.01 12.00 24.03
C ILE A 224 -18.45 13.13 24.97
N GLN A 225 -18.85 14.28 24.46
CA GLN A 225 -19.28 15.43 25.25
C GLN A 225 -20.61 15.19 25.98
N HIS A 226 -21.49 14.33 25.46
CA HIS A 226 -22.79 14.01 26.07
C HIS A 226 -22.70 12.93 27.17
N ARG A 227 -21.52 12.37 27.47
CA ARG A 227 -21.31 11.38 28.54
C ARG A 227 -20.68 11.95 29.83
N ARG A 228 -20.63 13.28 29.98
CA ARG A 228 -20.16 13.94 31.21
C ARG A 228 -21.28 14.48 32.04
#